data_3fdb38c875fbc430bdcf4be8c222153e
#
_entry.id   3fdb38c875fbc430bdcf4be8c222153e
#
_cell.length_a   1.000
_cell.length_b   1.000
_cell.length_c   1.000
_cell.angle_alpha   90.00
_cell.angle_beta   90.00
_cell.angle_gamma   90.00
#
_symmetry.space_group_name_H-M   'P 1'
#
loop_
_entity.id
_entity.type
_entity.pdbx_description
1 polymer ?
#
loop_
_entity_poly.entity_id
_entity_poly.type
_entity_poly.pdbx_seq_one_letter_code
_entity_poly.pdbx_strand_id
1 'polypeptide(L)'
;IFFLSLFLIISIYYSTSGMKESFPPKEFIKKVDRIIFNKYTGFSIFEIDDYFYIKIKSLKYLLIKNDLENVKISINQENLYTLELERKSKLEDKFFKFTKFADAQITKDDENFRVKMRLKGDRSIHWANKSQTSYKIDLKGEKRLWGMEEFSVQKPVARNYIYEFIFHKLLETNNLISLKYFFINLSLNDTDQGIFAVEEGFSKELIERNKKRNGPIFGIEENEGIEFPNVIYDLYSKNYWTNNYPDLTKEAFAKLNLIKSNNEVMEKYFDIEKWAKFFAIVDFSNALHGSLTKSVKLYYNTTSGKFEPIGFDGHYYELNPANNFIILDFLNSKNNNCNHICYDRKWYLKFLRDRQGNLNHNFINLYLKELKQISSDAFLEKFNKKYSNKINFYNSQFFSEKSNKDRGLYKGLGYFIYDQDYLDKRKKYIQKRIKNLNNIEDFKISLDKDKIKFYSKNQSKLKKINIKCNNNSEIKYIYSGSVLKFDEKCNYLINGEKLNISEIAYLNSNFEEDNFFDLTKGNDLIFKDNKYFLNQDLNITQNVYFPKNNELVIKSGIKIFFEKKAIFLSEGSIDFNGNSENPIIVNGNRFGS
;
A
#
# COMPACT_ATOMS: atom_id res chain seq x y z
N ILE A 1 -7.64 -38.41 -21.83
CA ILE A 1 -7.68 -39.31 -20.65
C ILE A 1 -6.46 -39.07 -19.77
N PHE A 2 -5.23 -39.07 -20.27
CA PHE A 2 -3.99 -38.83 -19.50
C PHE A 2 -4.01 -37.46 -18.81
N PHE A 3 -4.43 -36.40 -19.47
CA PHE A 3 -4.54 -35.06 -18.88
C PHE A 3 -5.65 -34.98 -17.84
N LEU A 4 -6.77 -35.67 -18.04
CA LEU A 4 -7.86 -35.73 -17.03
C LEU A 4 -7.44 -36.51 -15.79
N SER A 5 -6.69 -37.61 -15.93
CA SER A 5 -6.19 -38.40 -14.81
C SER A 5 -5.08 -37.62 -14.02
N LEU A 6 -4.19 -36.92 -14.71
CA LEU A 6 -3.19 -36.08 -14.08
C LEU A 6 -3.86 -34.91 -13.32
N PHE A 7 -4.92 -34.34 -13.90
CA PHE A 7 -5.73 -33.30 -13.29
C PHE A 7 -6.45 -33.77 -12.02
N LEU A 8 -7.04 -34.98 -12.10
CA LEU A 8 -7.70 -35.61 -10.95
C LEU A 8 -6.72 -35.88 -9.81
N ILE A 9 -5.52 -36.38 -10.13
CA ILE A 9 -4.45 -36.65 -9.15
C ILE A 9 -3.99 -35.35 -8.50
N ILE A 10 -3.81 -34.25 -9.25
CA ILE A 10 -3.40 -32.96 -8.73
C ILE A 10 -4.52 -32.34 -7.89
N SER A 11 -5.79 -32.42 -8.32
CA SER A 11 -6.95 -31.94 -7.55
C SER A 11 -7.15 -32.72 -6.26
N ILE A 12 -7.01 -34.03 -6.28
CA ILE A 12 -7.08 -34.88 -5.07
C ILE A 12 -5.93 -34.53 -4.13
N TYR A 13 -4.73 -34.34 -4.66
CA TYR A 13 -3.57 -33.94 -3.88
C TYR A 13 -3.78 -32.58 -3.19
N TYR A 14 -4.33 -31.58 -3.88
CA TYR A 14 -4.61 -30.26 -3.28
C TYR A 14 -5.77 -30.28 -2.29
N SER A 15 -6.80 -31.09 -2.53
CA SER A 15 -7.93 -31.21 -1.59
C SER A 15 -7.56 -32.00 -0.31
N THR A 16 -6.53 -32.85 -0.37
CA THR A 16 -6.05 -33.64 0.77
C THR A 16 -4.81 -33.05 1.46
N SER A 17 -4.18 -32.03 0.89
CA SER A 17 -2.92 -31.46 1.37
C SER A 17 -3.06 -30.47 2.55
N GLY A 18 -4.03 -30.66 3.43
CA GLY A 18 -3.88 -30.25 4.81
C GLY A 18 -2.71 -30.94 5.51
N MET A 19 -1.94 -31.78 4.78
CA MET A 19 -0.79 -32.54 5.29
C MET A 19 0.51 -32.11 4.62
N LYS A 20 1.35 -31.54 5.49
CA LYS A 20 2.84 -31.49 5.47
C LYS A 20 3.61 -31.26 4.14
N GLU A 21 4.52 -30.34 4.23
CA GLU A 21 5.51 -29.74 3.34
C GLU A 21 6.45 -30.67 2.52
N SER A 22 6.10 -31.88 2.18
CA SER A 22 7.02 -32.76 1.44
C SER A 22 6.35 -33.52 0.31
N PHE A 23 6.59 -33.01 -0.92
CA PHE A 23 6.48 -33.73 -2.21
C PHE A 23 5.21 -33.49 -3.04
N PRO A 24 5.33 -33.17 -4.35
CA PRO A 24 6.53 -32.65 -4.96
C PRO A 24 6.79 -31.18 -4.63
N PRO A 25 8.05 -30.73 -4.69
CA PRO A 25 8.38 -29.33 -4.35
C PRO A 25 7.53 -28.38 -5.20
N LYS A 26 6.96 -27.36 -4.59
CA LYS A 26 6.15 -26.30 -5.23
C LYS A 26 6.81 -25.76 -6.52
N GLU A 27 8.13 -25.72 -6.55
CA GLU A 27 8.95 -25.34 -7.70
C GLU A 27 8.92 -26.35 -8.84
N PHE A 28 8.81 -27.64 -8.58
CA PHE A 28 8.69 -28.67 -9.60
C PHE A 28 7.34 -28.56 -10.31
N ILE A 29 6.25 -28.38 -9.54
CA ILE A 29 4.89 -28.18 -10.09
C ILE A 29 4.86 -26.91 -10.94
N LYS A 30 5.47 -25.80 -10.48
CA LYS A 30 5.60 -24.57 -11.28
C LYS A 30 6.39 -24.77 -12.58
N LYS A 31 7.42 -25.63 -12.54
CA LYS A 31 8.23 -25.93 -13.73
C LYS A 31 7.46 -26.78 -14.74
N VAL A 32 6.73 -27.79 -14.27
CA VAL A 32 5.85 -28.63 -15.11
C VAL A 32 4.72 -27.78 -15.70
N ASP A 33 4.09 -26.93 -14.91
CA ASP A 33 3.07 -26.01 -15.35
C ASP A 33 3.58 -25.09 -16.48
N ARG A 34 4.76 -24.50 -16.29
CA ARG A 34 5.37 -23.60 -17.29
C ARG A 34 5.75 -24.32 -18.59
N ILE A 35 6.30 -25.53 -18.52
CA ILE A 35 6.84 -26.25 -19.68
C ILE A 35 5.73 -26.96 -20.44
N ILE A 36 4.77 -27.54 -19.76
CA ILE A 36 3.76 -28.41 -20.38
C ILE A 36 2.42 -27.68 -20.50
N PHE A 37 1.87 -27.20 -19.40
CA PHE A 37 0.51 -26.67 -19.38
C PHE A 37 0.41 -25.30 -20.03
N ASN A 38 1.20 -24.36 -19.57
CA ASN A 38 1.16 -22.96 -20.05
C ASN A 38 1.61 -22.86 -21.52
N LYS A 39 2.58 -23.70 -21.95
CA LYS A 39 3.07 -23.72 -23.33
C LYS A 39 2.01 -24.23 -24.32
N TYR A 40 1.20 -25.21 -23.96
CA TYR A 40 0.22 -25.83 -24.88
C TYR A 40 -1.20 -25.30 -24.72
N THR A 41 -1.57 -24.76 -23.55
CA THR A 41 -2.94 -24.29 -23.27
C THR A 41 -3.03 -22.78 -23.12
N GLY A 42 -1.91 -22.09 -22.95
CA GLY A 42 -1.87 -20.66 -22.62
C GLY A 42 -2.29 -20.33 -21.19
N PHE A 43 -2.51 -21.35 -20.33
CA PHE A 43 -2.94 -21.19 -18.93
C PHE A 43 -2.00 -21.88 -17.98
N SER A 44 -1.97 -21.39 -16.74
CA SER A 44 -1.40 -22.11 -15.61
C SER A 44 -2.43 -23.07 -15.01
N ILE A 45 -1.97 -24.23 -14.52
CA ILE A 45 -2.81 -25.16 -13.73
C ILE A 45 -3.45 -24.42 -12.54
N PHE A 46 -2.74 -23.45 -11.98
CA PHE A 46 -3.20 -22.63 -10.84
C PHE A 46 -4.25 -21.59 -11.21
N GLU A 47 -4.55 -21.40 -12.49
CA GLU A 47 -5.52 -20.42 -13.02
C GLU A 47 -6.79 -21.09 -13.59
N ILE A 48 -6.89 -22.41 -13.48
CA ILE A 48 -7.99 -23.18 -14.07
C ILE A 48 -9.33 -22.78 -13.46
N ASP A 49 -9.39 -22.61 -12.14
CA ASP A 49 -10.63 -22.23 -11.46
C ASP A 49 -11.09 -20.84 -11.92
N ASP A 50 -10.16 -19.90 -12.04
CA ASP A 50 -10.42 -18.57 -12.57
C ASP A 50 -10.86 -18.63 -14.04
N TYR A 51 -10.25 -19.50 -14.84
CA TYR A 51 -10.62 -19.68 -16.24
C TYR A 51 -12.04 -20.18 -16.40
N PHE A 52 -12.43 -21.24 -15.68
CA PHE A 52 -13.80 -21.76 -15.72
C PHE A 52 -14.80 -20.72 -15.20
N TYR A 53 -14.49 -20.04 -14.12
CA TYR A 53 -15.31 -18.97 -13.57
C TYR A 53 -15.54 -17.86 -14.60
N ILE A 54 -14.47 -17.41 -15.26
CA ILE A 54 -14.54 -16.41 -16.33
C ILE A 54 -15.38 -16.90 -17.50
N LYS A 55 -15.17 -18.15 -17.94
CA LYS A 55 -15.94 -18.73 -19.05
C LYS A 55 -17.42 -18.80 -18.73
N ILE A 56 -17.78 -19.27 -17.54
CA ILE A 56 -19.18 -19.33 -17.10
C ILE A 56 -19.78 -17.91 -17.03
N LYS A 57 -19.08 -16.97 -16.42
CA LYS A 57 -19.54 -15.57 -16.39
C LYS A 57 -19.58 -14.92 -17.79
N SER A 58 -18.67 -15.27 -18.69
CA SER A 58 -18.67 -14.75 -20.05
C SER A 58 -19.86 -15.24 -20.89
N LEU A 59 -20.46 -16.38 -20.58
CA LEU A 59 -21.69 -16.85 -21.25
C LEU A 59 -22.80 -15.80 -21.23
N LYS A 60 -22.94 -15.06 -20.13
CA LYS A 60 -23.89 -13.96 -19.98
C LYS A 60 -23.67 -12.83 -21.00
N TYR A 61 -22.46 -12.68 -21.50
CA TYR A 61 -22.03 -11.57 -22.34
C TYR A 61 -21.75 -11.96 -23.80
N LEU A 62 -21.98 -13.23 -24.18
CA LEU A 62 -21.68 -13.73 -25.54
C LEU A 62 -22.37 -12.95 -26.66
N LEU A 63 -23.53 -12.35 -26.37
CA LEU A 63 -24.32 -11.60 -27.34
C LEU A 63 -24.12 -10.09 -27.25
N ILE A 64 -23.26 -9.62 -26.34
CA ILE A 64 -23.02 -8.18 -26.18
C ILE A 64 -22.04 -7.71 -27.26
N LYS A 65 -22.52 -6.79 -28.09
CA LYS A 65 -21.67 -6.09 -29.03
C LYS A 65 -20.75 -5.12 -28.28
N ASN A 66 -19.54 -4.97 -28.82
CA ASN A 66 -18.66 -3.92 -28.36
C ASN A 66 -19.21 -2.55 -28.81
N ASP A 67 -19.57 -1.72 -27.82
CA ASP A 67 -20.19 -0.39 -27.99
C ASP A 67 -19.29 0.71 -27.38
N LEU A 68 -18.00 0.45 -27.29
CA LEU A 68 -17.03 1.47 -26.92
C LEU A 68 -16.77 2.41 -28.08
N GLU A 69 -16.45 3.67 -27.74
CA GLU A 69 -16.05 4.67 -28.70
C GLU A 69 -14.85 4.20 -29.54
N ASN A 70 -14.93 4.37 -30.86
CA ASN A 70 -13.87 3.99 -31.78
C ASN A 70 -12.93 5.17 -32.01
N VAL A 71 -11.64 4.92 -31.82
CA VAL A 71 -10.58 5.91 -32.02
C VAL A 71 -9.50 5.34 -32.93
N LYS A 72 -9.13 6.09 -33.96
CA LYS A 72 -8.09 5.69 -34.91
C LYS A 72 -6.86 6.57 -34.72
N ILE A 73 -5.70 5.94 -34.59
CA ILE A 73 -4.40 6.59 -34.70
C ILE A 73 -3.80 6.29 -36.07
N SER A 74 -3.44 7.34 -36.81
CA SER A 74 -2.74 7.24 -38.09
C SER A 74 -1.35 7.82 -37.94
N ILE A 75 -0.34 7.01 -38.25
CA ILE A 75 1.08 7.38 -38.15
C ILE A 75 1.80 6.89 -39.41
N ASN A 76 2.67 7.70 -39.99
CA ASN A 76 3.45 7.30 -41.14
C ASN A 76 4.50 6.23 -40.76
N GLN A 77 5.03 5.52 -41.76
CA GLN A 77 5.93 4.41 -41.54
C GLN A 77 7.26 4.83 -40.89
N GLU A 78 7.82 5.99 -41.25
CA GLU A 78 9.06 6.50 -40.68
C GLU A 78 8.92 6.78 -39.17
N ASN A 79 7.85 7.46 -38.80
CA ASN A 79 7.53 7.75 -37.40
C ASN A 79 7.23 6.48 -36.59
N LEU A 80 6.52 5.51 -37.19
CA LEU A 80 6.27 4.23 -36.57
C LEU A 80 7.58 3.43 -36.38
N TYR A 81 8.48 3.48 -37.35
CA TYR A 81 9.79 2.85 -37.26
C TYR A 81 10.64 3.47 -36.13
N THR A 82 10.58 4.78 -35.96
CA THR A 82 11.26 5.48 -34.85
C THR A 82 10.80 4.96 -33.48
N LEU A 83 9.47 4.79 -33.29
CA LEU A 83 8.94 4.22 -32.05
C LEU A 83 9.33 2.75 -31.87
N GLU A 84 9.36 2.00 -32.96
CA GLU A 84 9.77 0.59 -32.92
C GLU A 84 11.26 0.43 -32.55
N LEU A 85 12.14 1.34 -32.99
CA LEU A 85 13.53 1.37 -32.57
C LEU A 85 13.67 1.60 -31.05
N GLU A 86 12.94 2.57 -30.48
CA GLU A 86 12.93 2.77 -29.02
C GLU A 86 12.40 1.54 -28.28
N ARG A 87 11.36 0.87 -28.82
CA ARG A 87 10.84 -0.37 -28.25
C ARG A 87 11.88 -1.47 -28.23
N LYS A 88 12.65 -1.63 -29.31
CA LYS A 88 13.78 -2.59 -29.38
C LYS A 88 14.86 -2.26 -28.37
N SER A 89 15.27 -1.00 -28.29
CA SER A 89 16.24 -0.55 -27.27
C SER A 89 15.79 -0.88 -25.84
N LYS A 90 14.48 -0.73 -25.56
CA LYS A 90 13.92 -1.10 -24.25
C LYS A 90 13.87 -2.61 -24.01
N LEU A 91 13.75 -3.43 -25.05
CA LEU A 91 13.85 -4.89 -24.95
C LEU A 91 15.26 -5.35 -24.62
N GLU A 92 16.27 -4.63 -25.12
CA GLU A 92 17.69 -4.89 -24.89
C GLU A 92 18.15 -4.35 -23.54
N ASP A 93 17.72 -3.13 -23.19
CA ASP A 93 18.02 -2.47 -21.92
C ASP A 93 16.73 -2.09 -21.17
N LYS A 94 16.46 -2.78 -20.07
CA LYS A 94 15.26 -2.53 -19.22
C LYS A 94 15.25 -1.12 -18.61
N PHE A 95 16.39 -0.48 -18.47
CA PHE A 95 16.51 0.89 -17.92
C PHE A 95 16.38 1.98 -18.98
N PHE A 96 16.33 1.61 -20.26
CA PHE A 96 16.11 2.56 -21.34
C PHE A 96 14.85 3.39 -21.11
N LYS A 97 14.95 4.73 -21.22
CA LYS A 97 13.80 5.65 -21.08
C LYS A 97 13.33 6.10 -22.47
N PHE A 98 12.05 5.97 -22.73
CA PHE A 98 11.45 6.47 -23.97
C PHE A 98 11.48 8.00 -24.00
N THR A 99 12.09 8.57 -25.00
CA THR A 99 12.27 10.03 -25.13
C THR A 99 11.74 10.60 -26.44
N LYS A 100 11.71 9.78 -27.50
CA LYS A 100 11.37 10.28 -28.85
C LYS A 100 9.88 10.34 -29.05
N PHE A 101 9.43 11.50 -29.46
CA PHE A 101 8.08 11.71 -29.93
C PHE A 101 8.00 11.61 -31.45
N ALA A 102 6.97 10.98 -31.96
CA ALA A 102 6.62 10.87 -33.36
C ALA A 102 5.34 11.62 -33.65
N ASP A 103 5.24 12.25 -34.80
CA ASP A 103 4.03 12.94 -35.24
C ASP A 103 3.01 11.92 -35.73
N ALA A 104 1.75 12.11 -35.32
CA ALA A 104 0.63 11.25 -35.68
C ALA A 104 -0.66 12.07 -35.74
N GLN A 105 -1.72 11.42 -36.18
CA GLN A 105 -3.08 12.00 -36.22
C GLN A 105 -4.04 11.05 -35.51
N ILE A 106 -4.92 11.60 -34.69
CA ILE A 106 -6.05 10.88 -34.12
C ILE A 106 -7.31 11.29 -34.83
N THR A 107 -8.12 10.32 -35.23
CA THR A 107 -9.46 10.54 -35.80
C THR A 107 -10.50 9.96 -34.86
N LYS A 108 -11.49 10.77 -34.51
CA LYS A 108 -12.64 10.43 -33.68
C LYS A 108 -13.87 11.16 -34.21
N ASP A 109 -14.97 10.44 -34.45
CA ASP A 109 -16.23 11.01 -35.00
C ASP A 109 -15.98 11.92 -36.21
N ASP A 110 -15.14 11.45 -37.16
CA ASP A 110 -14.68 12.19 -38.37
C ASP A 110 -13.87 13.48 -38.10
N GLU A 111 -13.61 13.79 -36.82
CA GLU A 111 -12.75 14.91 -36.46
C GLU A 111 -11.30 14.48 -36.33
N ASN A 112 -10.37 15.28 -36.85
CA ASN A 112 -8.94 15.00 -36.87
C ASN A 112 -8.18 15.90 -35.90
N PHE A 113 -7.29 15.25 -35.12
CA PHE A 113 -6.43 15.90 -34.14
C PHE A 113 -4.96 15.59 -34.46
N ARG A 114 -4.16 16.64 -34.66
CA ARG A 114 -2.71 16.46 -34.77
C ARG A 114 -2.11 16.20 -33.38
N VAL A 115 -1.25 15.19 -33.27
CA VAL A 115 -0.65 14.79 -32.01
C VAL A 115 0.84 14.49 -32.16
N LYS A 116 1.55 14.55 -31.04
CA LYS A 116 2.82 13.87 -30.83
C LYS A 116 2.56 12.68 -29.93
N MET A 117 3.12 11.53 -30.29
CA MET A 117 3.00 10.33 -29.47
C MET A 117 4.37 9.71 -29.21
N ARG A 118 4.53 9.11 -28.07
CA ARG A 118 5.70 8.30 -27.71
C ARG A 118 5.27 7.05 -26.97
N LEU A 119 6.18 6.09 -26.87
CA LEU A 119 5.95 4.91 -26.03
C LEU A 119 5.79 5.30 -24.56
N LYS A 120 4.96 4.55 -23.82
CA LYS A 120 4.71 4.75 -22.40
C LYS A 120 5.04 3.50 -21.60
N GLY A 121 5.47 3.72 -20.36
CA GLY A 121 5.54 2.75 -19.28
C GLY A 121 6.90 2.08 -19.12
N ASP A 122 7.25 1.81 -17.86
CA ASP A 122 8.53 1.19 -17.48
C ASP A 122 8.46 -0.33 -17.53
N ARG A 123 7.28 -0.89 -17.26
CA ARG A 123 7.05 -2.34 -17.24
C ARG A 123 6.78 -2.90 -18.63
N SER A 124 7.27 -4.12 -18.87
CA SER A 124 7.13 -4.85 -20.14
C SER A 124 5.68 -5.00 -20.62
N ILE A 125 4.71 -4.97 -19.70
CA ILE A 125 3.28 -5.00 -20.04
C ILE A 125 2.86 -3.90 -21.02
N HIS A 126 3.52 -2.75 -21.02
CA HIS A 126 3.20 -1.62 -21.87
C HIS A 126 3.77 -1.71 -23.28
N TRP A 127 4.87 -2.45 -23.49
CA TRP A 127 5.63 -2.39 -24.75
C TRP A 127 6.18 -3.73 -25.26
N ALA A 128 6.13 -4.82 -24.48
CA ALA A 128 6.69 -6.10 -24.93
C ALA A 128 5.92 -6.68 -26.14
N ASN A 129 4.61 -6.49 -26.19
CA ASN A 129 3.79 -6.93 -27.31
C ASN A 129 3.63 -5.78 -28.32
N LYS A 130 4.09 -6.02 -29.57
CA LYS A 130 4.04 -5.02 -30.65
C LYS A 130 2.62 -4.62 -31.03
N SER A 131 1.67 -5.55 -30.98
CA SER A 131 0.27 -5.29 -31.38
C SER A 131 -0.55 -4.53 -30.34
N GLN A 132 0.00 -4.30 -29.14
CA GLN A 132 -0.75 -3.71 -28.03
C GLN A 132 0.17 -2.84 -27.15
N THR A 133 0.82 -1.91 -27.81
CA THR A 133 1.76 -0.98 -27.16
C THR A 133 1.02 0.20 -26.56
N SER A 134 1.45 0.63 -25.37
CA SER A 134 0.91 1.83 -24.71
C SER A 134 1.63 3.09 -25.16
N TYR A 135 0.88 4.17 -25.33
CA TYR A 135 1.40 5.44 -25.81
C TYR A 135 1.04 6.60 -24.89
N LYS A 136 1.95 7.54 -24.71
CA LYS A 136 1.64 8.89 -24.25
C LYS A 136 1.36 9.74 -25.47
N ILE A 137 0.34 10.60 -25.40
CA ILE A 137 -0.18 11.42 -26.48
C ILE A 137 -0.29 12.86 -26.01
N ASP A 138 0.31 13.77 -26.75
CA ASP A 138 0.27 15.21 -26.54
C ASP A 138 -0.39 15.86 -27.76
N LEU A 139 -1.52 16.55 -27.58
CA LEU A 139 -2.22 17.24 -28.66
C LEU A 139 -1.45 18.49 -29.10
N LYS A 140 -1.52 18.79 -30.39
CA LYS A 140 -0.95 20.00 -30.97
C LYS A 140 -2.02 21.04 -31.25
N GLY A 141 -1.71 22.29 -30.96
CA GLY A 141 -2.62 23.42 -31.17
C GLY A 141 -3.65 23.55 -30.04
N GLU A 142 -4.75 24.25 -30.35
CA GLU A 142 -5.75 24.64 -29.35
C GLU A 142 -6.85 23.58 -29.12
N LYS A 143 -7.00 22.64 -30.06
CA LYS A 143 -8.00 21.58 -29.95
C LYS A 143 -7.69 20.64 -28.78
N ARG A 144 -8.75 20.24 -28.10
CA ARG A 144 -8.69 19.30 -26.97
C ARG A 144 -9.54 18.08 -27.28
N LEU A 145 -8.99 16.88 -27.13
CA LEU A 145 -9.74 15.65 -27.27
C LEU A 145 -10.24 15.23 -25.88
N TRP A 146 -11.55 15.05 -25.75
CA TRP A 146 -12.23 14.83 -24.45
C TRP A 146 -11.94 15.94 -23.41
N GLY A 147 -11.56 17.14 -23.85
CA GLY A 147 -11.16 18.25 -22.98
C GLY A 147 -9.80 18.02 -22.29
N MET A 148 -8.92 17.26 -22.91
CA MET A 148 -7.55 16.98 -22.44
C MET A 148 -6.52 17.47 -23.46
N GLU A 149 -5.42 18.03 -23.01
CA GLU A 149 -4.25 18.37 -23.81
C GLU A 149 -3.31 17.19 -23.97
N GLU A 150 -3.08 16.47 -22.86
CA GLU A 150 -2.27 15.26 -22.84
C GLU A 150 -3.01 14.11 -22.17
N PHE A 151 -2.79 12.91 -22.66
CA PHE A 151 -3.31 11.68 -22.09
C PHE A 151 -2.47 10.48 -22.51
N SER A 152 -2.76 9.35 -21.95
CA SER A 152 -2.16 8.09 -22.36
C SER A 152 -3.24 7.13 -22.84
N VAL A 153 -2.90 6.32 -23.83
CA VAL A 153 -3.67 5.13 -24.20
C VAL A 153 -2.86 3.90 -23.78
N GLN A 154 -3.44 3.03 -22.99
CA GLN A 154 -2.73 1.90 -22.42
C GLN A 154 -3.60 0.66 -22.31
N LYS A 155 -2.96 -0.50 -22.23
CA LYS A 155 -3.69 -1.75 -21.99
C LYS A 155 -4.46 -1.68 -20.69
N PRO A 156 -5.74 -2.10 -20.66
CA PRO A 156 -6.53 -2.12 -19.43
C PRO A 156 -5.90 -2.96 -18.32
N VAL A 157 -5.25 -4.08 -18.69
CA VAL A 157 -4.56 -4.96 -17.74
C VAL A 157 -3.44 -4.25 -16.97
N ALA A 158 -2.82 -3.22 -17.54
CA ALA A 158 -1.74 -2.47 -16.88
C ALA A 158 -2.21 -1.76 -15.60
N ARG A 159 -3.52 -1.56 -15.44
CA ARG A 159 -4.19 -0.92 -14.29
C ARG A 159 -5.34 -1.77 -13.76
N ASN A 160 -5.23 -3.08 -13.84
CA ASN A 160 -6.25 -4.02 -13.36
C ASN A 160 -7.65 -3.70 -13.90
N TYR A 161 -7.74 -3.41 -15.22
CA TYR A 161 -8.99 -3.16 -15.93
C TYR A 161 -9.85 -2.08 -15.29
N ILE A 162 -11.01 -2.43 -14.76
CA ILE A 162 -11.99 -1.47 -14.25
C ILE A 162 -11.64 -0.88 -12.87
N TYR A 163 -10.69 -1.48 -12.15
CA TYR A 163 -10.39 -1.04 -10.78
C TYR A 163 -9.83 0.37 -10.73
N GLU A 164 -8.98 0.77 -11.69
CA GLU A 164 -8.51 2.16 -11.80
C GLU A 164 -9.66 3.13 -12.08
N PHE A 165 -10.62 2.75 -12.93
CA PHE A 165 -11.82 3.55 -13.15
C PHE A 165 -12.61 3.75 -11.85
N ILE A 166 -12.81 2.68 -11.07
CA ILE A 166 -13.52 2.73 -9.79
C ILE A 166 -12.77 3.63 -8.80
N PHE A 167 -11.46 3.50 -8.71
CA PHE A 167 -10.63 4.34 -7.85
C PHE A 167 -10.82 5.83 -8.16
N HIS A 168 -10.74 6.22 -9.43
CA HIS A 168 -10.99 7.61 -9.84
C HIS A 168 -12.43 8.06 -9.55
N LYS A 169 -13.43 7.19 -9.66
CA LYS A 169 -14.82 7.53 -9.32
C LYS A 169 -15.05 7.68 -7.81
N LEU A 170 -14.33 6.94 -7.00
CA LEU A 170 -14.31 7.13 -5.54
C LEU A 170 -13.69 8.48 -5.17
N LEU A 171 -12.57 8.87 -5.81
CA LEU A 171 -11.95 10.18 -5.62
C LEU A 171 -12.90 11.31 -6.02
N GLU A 172 -13.50 11.23 -7.22
CA GLU A 172 -14.48 12.21 -7.73
C GLU A 172 -15.67 12.38 -6.77
N THR A 173 -16.22 11.26 -6.26
CA THR A 173 -17.36 11.30 -5.33
C THR A 173 -17.02 12.00 -4.02
N ASN A 174 -15.75 12.01 -3.64
CA ASN A 174 -15.24 12.63 -2.43
C ASN A 174 -14.58 14.00 -2.65
N ASN A 175 -14.77 14.62 -3.81
CA ASN A 175 -14.22 15.92 -4.19
C ASN A 175 -12.68 16.01 -4.09
N LEU A 176 -12.00 14.90 -4.38
CA LEU A 176 -10.55 14.87 -4.56
C LEU A 176 -10.21 14.94 -6.04
N ILE A 177 -8.98 15.41 -6.33
CA ILE A 177 -8.51 15.50 -7.71
C ILE A 177 -8.39 14.09 -8.29
N SER A 178 -9.15 13.84 -9.35
CA SER A 178 -9.24 12.57 -10.05
C SER A 178 -8.95 12.74 -11.52
N LEU A 179 -8.32 11.76 -12.14
CA LEU A 179 -8.12 11.73 -13.59
C LEU A 179 -9.39 11.28 -14.32
N LYS A 180 -9.57 11.71 -15.55
CA LYS A 180 -10.44 11.01 -16.50
C LYS A 180 -9.80 9.66 -16.80
N TYR A 181 -10.55 8.59 -16.54
CA TYR A 181 -10.15 7.24 -16.86
C TYR A 181 -11.34 6.50 -17.47
N PHE A 182 -11.21 6.01 -18.69
CA PHE A 182 -12.27 5.33 -19.42
C PHE A 182 -11.70 4.44 -20.52
N PHE A 183 -12.54 3.72 -21.25
CA PHE A 183 -12.11 2.72 -22.23
C PHE A 183 -12.64 3.03 -23.61
N ILE A 184 -11.82 2.72 -24.62
CA ILE A 184 -12.09 2.93 -26.04
C ILE A 184 -11.70 1.68 -26.85
N ASN A 185 -12.22 1.57 -28.06
CA ASN A 185 -11.66 0.71 -29.10
C ASN A 185 -10.59 1.48 -29.86
N LEU A 186 -9.39 0.97 -29.93
CA LEU A 186 -8.27 1.62 -30.60
C LEU A 186 -7.92 0.89 -31.88
N SER A 187 -7.69 1.62 -32.96
CA SER A 187 -7.02 1.13 -34.17
C SER A 187 -5.77 1.95 -34.45
N LEU A 188 -4.73 1.28 -34.93
CA LEU A 188 -3.47 1.90 -35.35
C LEU A 188 -3.23 1.54 -36.83
N ASN A 189 -3.20 2.56 -37.70
CA ASN A 189 -3.08 2.39 -39.16
C ASN A 189 -4.06 1.30 -39.67
N ASP A 190 -5.35 1.45 -39.35
CA ASP A 190 -6.44 0.53 -39.72
C ASP A 190 -6.35 -0.89 -39.11
N THR A 191 -5.35 -1.18 -38.32
CA THR A 191 -5.23 -2.44 -37.60
C THR A 191 -5.90 -2.32 -36.24
N ASP A 192 -6.91 -3.15 -35.97
CA ASP A 192 -7.59 -3.21 -34.69
C ASP A 192 -6.63 -3.64 -33.58
N GLN A 193 -6.48 -2.80 -32.56
CA GLN A 193 -5.64 -3.05 -31.37
C GLN A 193 -6.45 -3.57 -30.19
N GLY A 194 -7.78 -3.56 -30.26
CA GLY A 194 -8.69 -3.96 -29.20
C GLY A 194 -9.04 -2.82 -28.24
N ILE A 195 -9.40 -3.19 -27.01
CA ILE A 195 -9.78 -2.22 -25.97
C ILE A 195 -8.55 -1.63 -25.30
N PHE A 196 -8.53 -0.29 -25.22
CA PHE A 196 -7.52 0.49 -24.51
C PHE A 196 -8.15 1.36 -23.43
N ALA A 197 -7.44 1.58 -22.34
CA ALA A 197 -7.78 2.60 -21.35
C ALA A 197 -7.17 3.94 -21.76
N VAL A 198 -7.96 5.00 -21.64
CA VAL A 198 -7.51 6.39 -21.71
C VAL A 198 -7.29 6.89 -20.30
N GLU A 199 -6.11 7.43 -20.03
CA GLU A 199 -5.71 7.99 -18.74
C GLU A 199 -5.26 9.44 -18.95
N GLU A 200 -5.94 10.39 -18.30
CA GLU A 200 -5.65 11.83 -18.38
C GLU A 200 -4.23 12.15 -17.90
N GLY A 201 -3.57 13.11 -18.56
CA GLY A 201 -2.26 13.60 -18.15
C GLY A 201 -2.31 14.64 -17.03
N PHE A 202 -1.13 15.05 -16.57
CA PHE A 202 -0.99 16.01 -15.47
C PHE A 202 -0.83 17.44 -16.02
N SER A 203 -1.90 17.96 -16.58
CA SER A 203 -1.95 19.26 -17.22
C SER A 203 -2.86 20.25 -16.49
N LYS A 204 -2.90 21.48 -17.00
CA LYS A 204 -3.78 22.53 -16.51
C LYS A 204 -5.26 22.11 -16.56
N GLU A 205 -5.67 21.43 -17.63
CA GLU A 205 -7.04 20.99 -17.85
C GLU A 205 -7.52 20.03 -16.75
N LEU A 206 -6.64 19.16 -16.25
CA LEU A 206 -6.93 18.30 -15.08
C LEU A 206 -7.34 19.15 -13.88
N ILE A 207 -6.59 20.19 -13.58
CA ILE A 207 -6.79 21.04 -12.39
C ILE A 207 -8.07 21.86 -12.52
N GLU A 208 -8.28 22.49 -13.66
CA GLU A 208 -9.46 23.31 -13.96
C GLU A 208 -10.75 22.46 -13.94
N ARG A 209 -10.71 21.27 -14.54
CA ARG A 209 -11.84 20.33 -14.52
C ARG A 209 -12.22 19.90 -13.10
N ASN A 210 -11.24 19.75 -12.21
CA ASN A 210 -11.47 19.48 -10.79
C ASN A 210 -11.84 20.75 -10.00
N LYS A 211 -12.20 21.86 -10.68
CA LYS A 211 -12.62 23.13 -10.09
C LYS A 211 -11.58 23.72 -9.14
N LYS A 212 -10.32 23.59 -9.51
CA LYS A 212 -9.18 24.14 -8.78
C LYS A 212 -8.53 25.25 -9.61
N ARG A 213 -7.89 26.18 -8.92
CA ARG A 213 -7.06 27.20 -9.55
C ARG A 213 -5.80 26.55 -10.10
N ASN A 214 -5.35 27.01 -11.28
CA ASN A 214 -4.12 26.50 -11.87
C ASN A 214 -2.94 26.65 -10.90
N GLY A 215 -2.14 25.60 -10.78
CA GLY A 215 -1.00 25.50 -9.87
C GLY A 215 -0.08 24.35 -10.26
N PRO A 216 1.19 24.39 -9.83
CA PRO A 216 2.17 23.38 -10.20
C PRO A 216 1.83 22.00 -9.65
N ILE A 217 2.10 21.00 -10.49
CA ILE A 217 1.93 19.57 -10.14
C ILE A 217 3.32 18.94 -10.04
N PHE A 218 3.57 18.25 -8.93
CA PHE A 218 4.81 17.54 -8.67
C PHE A 218 4.59 16.04 -8.70
N GLY A 219 5.56 15.33 -9.26
CA GLY A 219 5.73 13.89 -9.11
C GLY A 219 6.94 13.58 -8.23
N ILE A 220 7.10 12.32 -7.88
CA ILE A 220 8.32 11.81 -7.27
C ILE A 220 8.98 10.92 -8.33
N GLU A 221 10.27 11.16 -8.61
CA GLU A 221 11.00 10.34 -9.58
C GLU A 221 11.07 8.88 -9.10
N GLU A 222 10.82 7.98 -10.05
CA GLU A 222 10.92 6.55 -9.84
C GLU A 222 12.38 6.11 -10.01
N ASN A 223 13.13 6.14 -8.92
CA ASN A 223 14.47 5.56 -8.88
C ASN A 223 14.45 4.34 -7.97
N GLU A 224 14.85 3.19 -8.50
CA GLU A 224 14.91 1.95 -7.72
C GLU A 224 15.80 2.11 -6.48
N GLY A 225 15.25 1.77 -5.31
CA GLY A 225 15.96 1.82 -4.04
C GLY A 225 16.02 3.19 -3.35
N ILE A 226 15.45 4.25 -3.93
CA ILE A 226 15.36 5.55 -3.27
C ILE A 226 14.07 5.63 -2.46
N GLU A 227 14.23 5.61 -1.13
CA GLU A 227 13.14 5.75 -0.18
C GLU A 227 13.00 7.20 0.29
N PHE A 228 11.77 7.55 0.71
CA PHE A 228 11.59 8.79 1.47
C PHE A 228 12.49 8.78 2.73
N PRO A 229 13.23 9.86 3.06
CA PRO A 229 13.13 11.21 2.52
C PRO A 229 14.04 11.55 1.33
N ASN A 230 14.80 10.60 0.79
CA ASN A 230 15.81 10.88 -0.26
C ASN A 230 15.22 11.02 -1.67
N VAL A 231 13.90 11.02 -1.80
CA VAL A 231 13.18 11.17 -3.06
C VAL A 231 13.53 12.47 -3.80
N ILE A 232 13.45 12.43 -5.13
CA ILE A 232 13.61 13.59 -6.00
C ILE A 232 12.22 13.99 -6.49
N TYR A 233 11.88 15.27 -6.34
CA TYR A 233 10.63 15.81 -6.87
C TYR A 233 10.83 16.28 -8.30
N ASP A 234 9.96 15.84 -9.19
CA ASP A 234 9.86 16.30 -10.57
C ASP A 234 8.65 17.23 -10.75
N LEU A 235 8.80 18.25 -11.58
CA LEU A 235 7.76 19.25 -11.85
C LEU A 235 7.18 19.06 -13.25
N TYR A 236 5.90 18.76 -13.32
CA TYR A 236 5.19 18.72 -14.60
C TYR A 236 5.14 20.10 -15.25
N SER A 237 5.26 20.15 -16.58
CA SER A 237 5.34 21.40 -17.34
C SER A 237 6.43 22.37 -16.79
N LYS A 238 7.59 21.82 -16.43
CA LYS A 238 8.67 22.51 -15.74
C LYS A 238 9.02 23.86 -16.37
N ASN A 239 9.27 23.90 -17.68
CA ASN A 239 9.63 25.13 -18.39
C ASN A 239 8.57 26.22 -18.25
N TYR A 240 7.28 25.86 -18.32
CA TYR A 240 6.20 26.81 -18.12
C TYR A 240 6.24 27.42 -16.71
N TRP A 241 6.34 26.61 -15.68
CA TRP A 241 6.32 27.07 -14.30
C TRP A 241 7.58 27.85 -13.91
N THR A 242 8.76 27.38 -14.33
CA THR A 242 10.03 28.06 -14.02
C THR A 242 10.18 29.40 -14.73
N ASN A 243 9.63 29.53 -15.95
CA ASN A 243 9.76 30.78 -16.72
C ASN A 243 8.69 31.80 -16.38
N ASN A 244 7.45 31.37 -16.13
CA ASN A 244 6.33 32.28 -15.90
C ASN A 244 6.03 32.56 -14.43
N TYR A 245 6.39 31.62 -13.52
CA TYR A 245 6.08 31.70 -12.09
C TYR A 245 7.26 31.20 -11.23
N PRO A 246 8.47 31.79 -11.37
CA PRO A 246 9.68 31.29 -10.74
C PRO A 246 9.59 31.31 -9.21
N ASP A 247 9.04 32.36 -8.62
CA ASP A 247 8.98 32.49 -7.15
C ASP A 247 7.98 31.51 -6.53
N LEU A 248 6.82 31.32 -7.14
CA LEU A 248 5.84 30.31 -6.74
C LEU A 248 6.45 28.91 -6.81
N THR A 249 7.20 28.64 -7.88
CA THR A 249 7.86 27.37 -8.09
C THR A 249 8.94 27.11 -7.03
N LYS A 250 9.78 28.12 -6.72
CA LYS A 250 10.80 28.05 -5.66
C LYS A 250 10.16 27.84 -4.30
N GLU A 251 9.07 28.55 -3.98
CA GLU A 251 8.33 28.40 -2.73
C GLU A 251 7.82 26.95 -2.56
N ALA A 252 7.18 26.40 -3.59
CA ALA A 252 6.66 25.03 -3.56
C ALA A 252 7.78 24.01 -3.35
N PHE A 253 8.90 24.11 -4.09
CA PHE A 253 10.06 23.24 -3.90
C PHE A 253 10.67 23.39 -2.50
N ALA A 254 10.77 24.61 -1.95
CA ALA A 254 11.28 24.83 -0.61
C ALA A 254 10.43 24.12 0.44
N LYS A 255 9.09 24.19 0.34
CA LYS A 255 8.17 23.48 1.22
C LYS A 255 8.34 21.95 1.14
N LEU A 256 8.46 21.39 -0.08
CA LEU A 256 8.70 19.97 -0.28
C LEU A 256 10.05 19.53 0.32
N ASN A 257 11.10 20.32 0.17
CA ASN A 257 12.41 20.04 0.74
C ASN A 257 12.41 20.12 2.28
N LEU A 258 11.67 21.05 2.88
CA LEU A 258 11.50 21.11 4.33
C LEU A 258 10.84 19.83 4.88
N ILE A 259 9.86 19.28 4.19
CA ILE A 259 9.25 17.99 4.57
C ILE A 259 10.26 16.84 4.51
N LYS A 260 11.20 16.87 3.55
CA LYS A 260 12.26 15.84 3.45
C LYS A 260 13.28 15.95 4.57
N SER A 261 13.81 17.13 4.78
CA SER A 261 14.98 17.36 5.65
C SER A 261 14.62 17.46 7.13
N ASN A 262 13.42 17.97 7.46
CA ASN A 262 12.99 18.21 8.83
C ASN A 262 11.77 17.35 9.17
N ASN A 263 11.61 17.08 10.47
CA ASN A 263 10.38 16.54 11.01
C ASN A 263 9.26 17.61 11.08
N GLU A 264 9.21 18.52 10.09
CA GLU A 264 8.10 19.45 9.96
C GLU A 264 6.79 18.69 9.88
N VAL A 265 5.78 19.19 10.59
CA VAL A 265 4.47 18.55 10.58
C VAL A 265 3.85 18.72 9.21
N MET A 266 3.37 17.60 8.64
CA MET A 266 2.73 17.59 7.33
C MET A 266 1.57 18.60 7.27
N GLU A 267 0.87 18.81 8.36
CA GLU A 267 -0.28 19.73 8.50
C GLU A 267 0.03 21.17 8.08
N LYS A 268 1.29 21.60 8.19
CA LYS A 268 1.70 22.95 7.81
C LYS A 268 1.67 23.17 6.30
N TYR A 269 2.08 22.16 5.54
CA TYR A 269 2.28 22.27 4.09
C TYR A 269 1.35 21.38 3.26
N PHE A 270 0.64 20.45 3.90
CA PHE A 270 -0.29 19.52 3.26
C PHE A 270 -1.72 19.79 3.72
N ASP A 271 -2.68 19.67 2.82
CA ASP A 271 -4.10 19.73 3.15
C ASP A 271 -4.50 18.43 3.85
N ILE A 272 -4.32 18.43 5.17
CA ILE A 272 -4.38 17.20 5.97
C ILE A 272 -5.74 16.49 5.90
N GLU A 273 -6.83 17.23 5.71
CA GLU A 273 -8.17 16.66 5.57
C GLU A 273 -8.30 15.90 4.24
N LYS A 274 -7.80 16.49 3.15
CA LYS A 274 -7.79 15.84 1.85
C LYS A 274 -6.88 14.62 1.82
N TRP A 275 -5.73 14.68 2.49
CA TRP A 275 -4.85 13.52 2.61
C TRP A 275 -5.44 12.39 3.44
N ALA A 276 -6.12 12.71 4.55
CA ALA A 276 -6.82 11.72 5.36
C ALA A 276 -7.92 11.02 4.55
N LYS A 277 -8.67 11.80 3.78
CA LYS A 277 -9.71 11.30 2.87
C LYS A 277 -9.13 10.44 1.74
N PHE A 278 -8.02 10.89 1.13
CA PHE A 278 -7.32 10.15 0.10
C PHE A 278 -6.86 8.77 0.60
N PHE A 279 -6.21 8.72 1.75
CA PHE A 279 -5.78 7.46 2.34
C PHE A 279 -6.95 6.55 2.75
N ALA A 280 -8.05 7.13 3.20
CA ALA A 280 -9.27 6.35 3.46
C ALA A 280 -9.84 5.70 2.19
N ILE A 281 -9.83 6.42 1.05
CA ILE A 281 -10.25 5.87 -0.25
C ILE A 281 -9.29 4.77 -0.72
N VAL A 282 -7.98 5.00 -0.58
CA VAL A 282 -6.95 4.01 -0.91
C VAL A 282 -7.18 2.71 -0.15
N ASP A 283 -7.41 2.79 1.15
CA ASP A 283 -7.67 1.60 1.97
C ASP A 283 -9.01 0.94 1.66
N PHE A 284 -10.06 1.75 1.46
CA PHE A 284 -11.38 1.23 1.11
C PHE A 284 -11.37 0.50 -0.25
N SER A 285 -10.72 1.06 -1.26
CA SER A 285 -10.64 0.46 -2.59
C SER A 285 -9.52 -0.58 -2.73
N ASN A 286 -8.71 -0.80 -1.68
CA ASN A 286 -7.51 -1.62 -1.73
C ASN A 286 -6.50 -1.16 -2.79
N ALA A 287 -6.42 0.15 -3.03
CA ALA A 287 -5.59 0.79 -4.06
C ALA A 287 -4.27 1.33 -3.49
N LEU A 288 -3.63 0.57 -2.61
CA LEU A 288 -2.44 1.02 -1.88
C LEU A 288 -1.31 1.48 -2.81
N HIS A 289 -1.19 0.86 -4.01
CA HIS A 289 -0.20 1.26 -5.01
C HIS A 289 -0.32 2.75 -5.39
N GLY A 290 -1.52 3.30 -5.47
CA GLY A 290 -1.77 4.71 -5.78
C GLY A 290 -1.31 5.69 -4.70
N SER A 291 -0.98 5.22 -3.51
CA SER A 291 -0.48 6.03 -2.39
C SER A 291 1.02 5.87 -2.13
N LEU A 292 1.70 4.98 -2.86
CA LEU A 292 3.16 4.84 -2.80
C LEU A 292 3.83 6.13 -3.30
N THR A 293 4.99 6.46 -2.76
CA THR A 293 5.71 7.70 -3.12
C THR A 293 5.90 7.87 -4.62
N LYS A 294 6.23 6.80 -5.34
CA LYS A 294 6.39 6.79 -6.80
C LYS A 294 5.10 7.10 -7.58
N SER A 295 3.94 6.74 -7.03
CA SER A 295 2.64 6.91 -7.70
C SER A 295 1.97 8.22 -7.33
N VAL A 296 2.18 8.71 -6.11
CA VAL A 296 1.57 9.95 -5.62
C VAL A 296 1.97 11.15 -6.49
N LYS A 297 0.97 11.97 -6.84
CA LYS A 297 1.17 13.27 -7.45
C LYS A 297 0.62 14.35 -6.52
N LEU A 298 1.32 15.47 -6.48
CA LEU A 298 1.10 16.56 -5.54
C LEU A 298 0.69 17.81 -6.32
N TYR A 299 -0.52 18.26 -6.12
CA TYR A 299 -0.96 19.57 -6.64
C TYR A 299 -0.69 20.63 -5.57
N TYR A 300 0.09 21.65 -5.92
CA TYR A 300 0.28 22.81 -5.07
C TYR A 300 -0.87 23.80 -5.27
N ASN A 301 -1.75 23.87 -4.28
CA ASN A 301 -2.88 24.78 -4.30
C ASN A 301 -2.41 26.20 -3.99
N THR A 302 -2.39 27.07 -5.02
CA THR A 302 -1.90 28.46 -4.94
C THR A 302 -2.75 29.35 -4.05
N THR A 303 -3.98 28.94 -3.71
CA THR A 303 -4.86 29.70 -2.80
C THR A 303 -4.55 29.42 -1.33
N SER A 304 -4.33 28.16 -0.99
CA SER A 304 -4.06 27.73 0.40
C SER A 304 -2.56 27.64 0.72
N GLY A 305 -1.69 27.60 -0.29
CA GLY A 305 -0.26 27.33 -0.15
C GLY A 305 0.05 25.91 0.33
N LYS A 306 -0.86 24.95 0.14
CA LYS A 306 -0.75 23.58 0.60
C LYS A 306 -0.79 22.58 -0.55
N PHE A 307 -0.18 21.40 -0.32
CA PHE A 307 -0.21 20.29 -1.25
C PHE A 307 -1.45 19.43 -1.06
N GLU A 308 -2.17 19.20 -2.15
CA GLU A 308 -3.31 18.28 -2.22
C GLU A 308 -2.93 17.01 -3.01
N PRO A 309 -3.48 15.82 -2.69
CA PRO A 309 -3.20 14.61 -3.43
C PRO A 309 -3.93 14.60 -4.77
N ILE A 310 -3.26 14.07 -5.80
CA ILE A 310 -3.86 13.64 -7.06
C ILE A 310 -3.78 12.12 -7.09
N GLY A 311 -4.92 11.45 -7.28
CA GLY A 311 -4.95 10.02 -7.44
C GLY A 311 -4.38 9.58 -8.79
N PHE A 312 -3.49 8.60 -8.74
CA PHE A 312 -2.87 8.01 -9.92
C PHE A 312 -2.40 6.59 -9.59
N ASP A 313 -2.49 5.68 -10.56
CA ASP A 313 -1.94 4.34 -10.44
C ASP A 313 -2.52 3.55 -9.25
N GLY A 314 -3.85 3.66 -9.08
CA GLY A 314 -4.59 3.11 -7.95
C GLY A 314 -4.85 1.60 -8.01
N HIS A 315 -4.15 0.88 -8.86
CA HIS A 315 -4.25 -0.58 -8.93
C HIS A 315 -3.51 -1.25 -7.76
N TYR A 316 -3.85 -2.50 -7.51
CA TYR A 316 -3.18 -3.34 -6.52
C TYR A 316 -2.81 -4.71 -7.11
N TYR A 317 -1.71 -5.29 -6.60
CA TYR A 317 -1.21 -6.57 -7.11
C TYR A 317 -2.06 -7.78 -6.72
N GLU A 318 -2.80 -7.66 -5.63
CA GLU A 318 -3.65 -8.73 -5.11
C GLU A 318 -5.08 -8.21 -4.95
N LEU A 319 -5.99 -8.69 -5.75
CA LEU A 319 -7.41 -8.33 -5.70
C LEU A 319 -8.19 -9.06 -4.60
N ASN A 320 -7.51 -9.63 -3.62
CA ASN A 320 -8.20 -10.22 -2.49
C ASN A 320 -8.81 -9.12 -1.61
N PRO A 321 -10.15 -8.98 -1.55
CA PRO A 321 -10.81 -7.96 -0.74
C PRO A 321 -10.63 -8.19 0.76
N ALA A 322 -10.21 -9.39 1.16
CA ALA A 322 -9.85 -9.73 2.53
C ALA A 322 -8.39 -9.41 2.84
N ASN A 323 -7.64 -8.78 1.94
CA ASN A 323 -6.26 -8.40 2.18
C ASN A 323 -6.18 -7.40 3.33
N ASN A 324 -5.36 -7.76 4.29
CA ASN A 324 -5.48 -7.30 5.67
C ASN A 324 -4.73 -6.01 5.94
N PHE A 325 -4.17 -5.37 4.91
CA PHE A 325 -3.33 -4.20 5.10
C PHE A 325 -4.15 -2.90 4.97
N ILE A 326 -3.99 -2.01 5.94
CA ILE A 326 -4.43 -0.61 5.90
C ILE A 326 -3.28 0.29 6.33
N ILE A 327 -3.35 1.58 6.02
CA ILE A 327 -2.27 2.54 6.29
C ILE A 327 -1.85 2.56 7.77
N LEU A 328 -2.77 2.33 8.69
CA LEU A 328 -2.44 2.23 10.12
C LEU A 328 -1.48 1.09 10.47
N ASP A 329 -1.40 0.06 9.66
CA ASP A 329 -0.50 -1.08 9.92
C ASP A 329 0.97 -0.70 9.78
N PHE A 330 1.29 0.41 9.08
CA PHE A 330 2.64 0.95 9.03
C PHE A 330 3.17 1.47 10.37
N LEU A 331 2.29 1.79 11.32
CA LEU A 331 2.71 2.20 12.66
C LEU A 331 3.58 1.14 13.35
N ASN A 332 3.32 -0.13 13.10
CA ASN A 332 3.85 -1.26 13.86
C ASN A 332 4.67 -2.25 13.04
N SER A 333 4.84 -2.02 11.75
CA SER A 333 5.53 -2.96 10.86
C SER A 333 7.05 -2.99 11.13
N LYS A 334 7.44 -3.64 12.23
CA LYS A 334 8.82 -4.11 12.43
C LYS A 334 9.12 -5.38 11.61
N ASN A 335 8.10 -6.02 11.06
CA ASN A 335 8.23 -7.29 10.38
C ASN A 335 8.60 -7.13 8.91
N ASN A 336 9.66 -7.80 8.51
CA ASN A 336 10.18 -7.93 7.15
C ASN A 336 9.22 -8.64 6.15
N ASN A 337 7.96 -8.87 6.53
CA ASN A 337 6.99 -9.62 5.73
C ASN A 337 6.08 -8.74 4.88
N CYS A 338 6.36 -7.46 4.74
CA CYS A 338 5.50 -6.56 3.97
C CYS A 338 6.02 -6.26 2.56
N ASN A 339 6.67 -7.19 1.89
CA ASN A 339 7.08 -7.08 0.48
C ASN A 339 7.54 -5.65 0.07
N HIS A 340 7.32 -5.25 -1.19
CA HIS A 340 7.70 -3.94 -1.72
C HIS A 340 7.03 -2.72 -1.04
N ILE A 341 5.96 -2.92 -0.28
CA ILE A 341 5.19 -1.85 0.38
C ILE A 341 5.95 -1.24 1.55
N CYS A 342 6.86 -1.98 2.17
CA CYS A 342 7.64 -1.50 3.32
C CYS A 342 8.60 -0.37 2.99
N TYR A 343 9.02 -0.23 1.75
CA TYR A 343 9.92 0.85 1.34
C TYR A 343 9.32 2.25 1.57
N ASP A 344 7.99 2.37 1.47
CA ASP A 344 7.30 3.64 1.66
C ASP A 344 6.85 3.92 3.11
N ARG A 345 7.22 3.06 4.08
CA ARG A 345 6.83 3.22 5.48
C ARG A 345 7.13 4.61 6.02
N LYS A 346 8.31 5.17 5.74
CA LYS A 346 8.72 6.49 6.22
C LYS A 346 7.80 7.60 5.70
N TRP A 347 7.28 7.46 4.48
CA TRP A 347 6.29 8.37 3.88
C TRP A 347 5.00 8.38 4.70
N TYR A 348 4.40 7.22 4.96
CA TYR A 348 3.17 7.13 5.73
C TYR A 348 3.35 7.59 7.19
N LEU A 349 4.50 7.29 7.79
CA LEU A 349 4.79 7.72 9.16
C LEU A 349 4.87 9.23 9.31
N LYS A 350 5.15 9.99 8.25
CA LYS A 350 5.08 11.46 8.27
C LYS A 350 3.67 11.99 8.57
N PHE A 351 2.64 11.26 8.18
CA PHE A 351 1.25 11.60 8.52
C PHE A 351 0.81 11.02 9.86
N LEU A 352 1.26 9.81 10.15
CA LEU A 352 0.80 9.04 11.30
C LEU A 352 1.50 9.40 12.61
N ARG A 353 2.64 10.10 12.54
CA ARG A 353 3.43 10.50 13.70
C ARG A 353 3.70 12.01 13.70
N ASP A 354 3.82 12.58 14.92
CA ASP A 354 4.29 13.96 15.14
C ASP A 354 5.82 14.07 15.07
N ARG A 355 6.33 15.27 15.31
CA ARG A 355 7.78 15.54 15.34
C ARG A 355 8.55 14.74 16.39
N GLN A 356 7.93 14.46 17.53
CA GLN A 356 8.51 13.70 18.62
C GLN A 356 8.42 12.19 18.40
N GLY A 357 7.82 11.77 17.29
CA GLY A 357 7.59 10.36 16.99
C GLY A 357 6.36 9.75 17.68
N ASN A 358 5.57 10.57 18.42
CA ASN A 358 4.30 10.15 18.99
C ASN A 358 3.25 10.00 17.88
N LEU A 359 2.11 9.36 18.21
CA LEU A 359 1.01 9.26 17.27
C LEU A 359 0.41 10.63 16.96
N ASN A 360 0.24 10.93 15.68
CA ASN A 360 -0.52 12.10 15.24
C ASN A 360 -2.02 11.83 15.37
N HIS A 361 -2.55 12.06 16.55
CA HIS A 361 -3.96 11.77 16.87
C HIS A 361 -4.92 12.56 15.99
N ASN A 362 -4.57 13.80 15.63
CA ASN A 362 -5.40 14.62 14.75
C ASN A 362 -5.58 13.96 13.39
N PHE A 363 -4.48 13.60 12.73
CA PHE A 363 -4.55 12.92 11.44
C PHE A 363 -5.26 11.57 11.51
N ILE A 364 -4.96 10.76 12.52
CA ILE A 364 -5.58 9.43 12.70
C ILE A 364 -7.09 9.57 12.91
N ASN A 365 -7.53 10.58 13.66
CA ASN A 365 -8.96 10.88 13.85
C ASN A 365 -9.65 11.25 12.54
N LEU A 366 -9.05 12.15 11.76
CA LEU A 366 -9.57 12.57 10.45
C LEU A 366 -9.64 11.37 9.51
N TYR A 367 -8.57 10.61 9.40
CA TYR A 367 -8.51 9.42 8.55
C TYR A 367 -9.58 8.37 8.93
N LEU A 368 -9.74 8.05 10.21
CA LEU A 368 -10.73 7.07 10.67
C LEU A 368 -12.16 7.57 10.50
N LYS A 369 -12.40 8.87 10.67
CA LYS A 369 -13.69 9.50 10.37
C LYS A 369 -14.05 9.30 8.90
N GLU A 370 -13.14 9.62 7.99
CA GLU A 370 -13.36 9.48 6.56
C GLU A 370 -13.51 7.99 6.17
N LEU A 371 -12.67 7.11 6.72
CA LEU A 371 -12.74 5.68 6.45
C LEU A 371 -14.07 5.07 6.89
N LYS A 372 -14.60 5.50 8.05
CA LYS A 372 -15.92 5.10 8.54
C LYS A 372 -17.03 5.60 7.61
N GLN A 373 -16.93 6.84 7.15
CA GLN A 373 -17.92 7.43 6.24
C GLN A 373 -17.95 6.70 4.90
N ILE A 374 -16.79 6.48 4.29
CA ILE A 374 -16.65 5.83 2.97
C ILE A 374 -17.07 4.35 3.03
N SER A 375 -16.85 3.69 4.16
CA SER A 375 -17.28 2.30 4.38
C SER A 375 -18.72 2.16 4.94
N SER A 376 -19.54 3.20 4.88
CA SER A 376 -20.94 3.13 5.29
C SER A 376 -21.84 2.59 4.17
N ASP A 377 -22.98 2.00 4.55
CA ASP A 377 -23.99 1.53 3.59
C ASP A 377 -24.51 2.68 2.74
N ALA A 378 -24.82 3.82 3.36
CA ALA A 378 -25.32 5.01 2.67
C ALA A 378 -24.35 5.54 1.60
N PHE A 379 -23.05 5.52 1.88
CA PHE A 379 -22.05 5.91 0.88
C PHE A 379 -22.03 4.95 -0.29
N LEU A 380 -22.00 3.65 -0.01
CA LEU A 380 -21.90 2.62 -1.05
C LEU A 380 -23.17 2.58 -1.92
N GLU A 381 -24.34 2.73 -1.34
CA GLU A 381 -25.62 2.86 -2.07
C GLU A 381 -25.60 4.07 -3.02
N LYS A 382 -25.17 5.24 -2.52
CA LYS A 382 -25.04 6.45 -3.34
C LYS A 382 -24.03 6.26 -4.49
N PHE A 383 -22.89 5.64 -4.22
CA PHE A 383 -21.86 5.34 -5.21
C PHE A 383 -22.41 4.39 -6.28
N ASN A 384 -23.01 3.28 -5.87
CA ASN A 384 -23.58 2.28 -6.77
C ASN A 384 -24.72 2.88 -7.60
N LYS A 385 -25.62 3.66 -7.02
CA LYS A 385 -26.68 4.36 -7.78
C LYS A 385 -26.11 5.23 -8.90
N LYS A 386 -24.97 5.88 -8.68
CA LYS A 386 -24.35 6.77 -9.67
C LYS A 386 -23.57 6.03 -10.75
N TYR A 387 -22.85 4.96 -10.39
CA TYR A 387 -21.84 4.38 -11.27
C TYR A 387 -22.09 2.92 -11.69
N SER A 388 -23.00 2.18 -11.08
CA SER A 388 -23.18 0.75 -11.39
C SER A 388 -23.48 0.47 -12.86
N ASN A 389 -24.29 1.30 -13.53
CA ASN A 389 -24.58 1.14 -14.93
C ASN A 389 -23.31 1.27 -15.80
N LYS A 390 -22.46 2.25 -15.51
CA LYS A 390 -21.21 2.45 -16.25
C LYS A 390 -20.18 1.37 -15.95
N ILE A 391 -20.13 0.93 -14.70
CA ILE A 391 -19.28 -0.20 -14.27
C ILE A 391 -19.71 -1.48 -14.99
N ASN A 392 -21.01 -1.78 -15.00
CA ASN A 392 -21.56 -2.96 -15.70
C ASN A 392 -21.33 -2.88 -17.20
N PHE A 393 -21.51 -1.69 -17.78
CA PHE A 393 -21.22 -1.46 -19.19
C PHE A 393 -19.75 -1.79 -19.50
N TYR A 394 -18.78 -1.22 -18.82
CA TYR A 394 -17.36 -1.50 -19.07
C TYR A 394 -17.02 -2.96 -18.79
N ASN A 395 -17.55 -3.52 -17.71
CA ASN A 395 -17.36 -4.92 -17.38
C ASN A 395 -17.84 -5.84 -18.52
N SER A 396 -19.00 -5.54 -19.12
CA SER A 396 -19.52 -6.29 -20.26
C SER A 396 -18.64 -6.16 -21.51
N GLN A 397 -18.07 -4.97 -21.75
CA GLN A 397 -17.22 -4.73 -22.92
C GLN A 397 -15.93 -5.56 -22.89
N PHE A 398 -15.36 -5.79 -21.71
CA PHE A 398 -14.19 -6.66 -21.56
C PHE A 398 -14.45 -8.13 -21.89
N PHE A 399 -15.68 -8.58 -21.89
CA PHE A 399 -16.07 -9.92 -22.37
C PHE A 399 -16.33 -9.98 -23.88
N SER A 400 -16.33 -8.84 -24.56
CA SER A 400 -16.49 -8.81 -26.02
C SER A 400 -15.29 -9.46 -26.72
N GLU A 401 -15.50 -9.88 -27.97
CA GLU A 401 -14.50 -10.56 -28.79
C GLU A 401 -13.18 -9.78 -28.94
N LYS A 402 -13.25 -8.44 -28.95
CA LYS A 402 -12.07 -7.56 -29.08
C LYS A 402 -11.11 -7.66 -27.89
N SER A 403 -11.60 -7.94 -26.71
CA SER A 403 -10.76 -8.08 -25.51
C SER A 403 -10.11 -9.46 -25.38
N ASN A 404 -10.59 -10.46 -26.13
CA ASN A 404 -10.12 -11.84 -26.01
C ASN A 404 -8.67 -12.04 -26.47
N LYS A 405 -8.13 -11.14 -27.30
CA LYS A 405 -6.75 -11.22 -27.83
C LYS A 405 -5.67 -11.03 -26.77
N ASP A 406 -6.00 -10.41 -25.64
CA ASP A 406 -5.04 -10.04 -24.58
C ASP A 406 -4.85 -11.08 -23.48
N ARG A 407 -5.69 -12.12 -23.45
CA ARG A 407 -5.78 -13.03 -22.30
C ARG A 407 -4.60 -13.98 -22.12
N GLY A 408 -3.69 -14.06 -23.08
CA GLY A 408 -2.60 -15.06 -23.08
C GLY A 408 -1.31 -14.62 -22.40
N LEU A 409 -1.14 -13.37 -21.96
CA LEU A 409 0.18 -12.83 -21.62
C LEU A 409 0.42 -12.53 -20.13
N TYR A 410 -0.61 -12.53 -19.28
CA TYR A 410 -0.41 -12.20 -17.86
C TYR A 410 -1.16 -13.11 -16.91
N LYS A 411 -0.42 -13.59 -15.92
CA LYS A 411 -0.95 -14.24 -14.72
C LYS A 411 -1.97 -13.34 -14.04
N GLY A 412 -3.16 -13.87 -13.80
CA GLY A 412 -4.18 -13.18 -13.04
C GLY A 412 -5.44 -12.87 -13.83
N LEU A 413 -6.05 -13.89 -14.44
CA LEU A 413 -7.39 -13.77 -15.03
C LEU A 413 -8.45 -13.29 -14.02
N GLY A 414 -8.22 -13.47 -12.71
CA GLY A 414 -9.06 -12.91 -11.65
C GLY A 414 -9.11 -11.38 -11.63
N TYR A 415 -8.11 -10.70 -12.21
CA TYR A 415 -8.11 -9.23 -12.34
C TYR A 415 -9.08 -8.70 -13.39
N PHE A 416 -9.50 -9.56 -14.29
CA PHE A 416 -10.35 -9.17 -15.42
C PHE A 416 -11.80 -8.89 -15.02
N ILE A 417 -12.30 -9.60 -14.03
CA ILE A 417 -13.69 -9.49 -13.61
C ILE A 417 -13.78 -8.64 -12.35
N TYR A 418 -14.42 -7.48 -12.45
CA TYR A 418 -14.89 -6.79 -11.28
C TYR A 418 -16.08 -7.54 -10.71
N ASP A 419 -15.89 -8.14 -9.54
CA ASP A 419 -16.98 -8.65 -8.73
C ASP A 419 -17.71 -7.46 -8.12
N GLN A 420 -19.02 -7.33 -8.40
CA GLN A 420 -19.84 -6.26 -7.83
C GLN A 420 -19.83 -6.27 -6.30
N ASP A 421 -19.61 -7.44 -5.69
CA ASP A 421 -19.49 -7.59 -4.25
C ASP A 421 -18.12 -7.12 -3.70
N TYR A 422 -17.18 -6.73 -4.56
CA TYR A 422 -15.83 -6.37 -4.13
C TYR A 422 -15.85 -5.23 -3.09
N LEU A 423 -16.54 -4.13 -3.39
CA LEU A 423 -16.65 -3.00 -2.46
C LEU A 423 -17.45 -3.35 -1.20
N ASP A 424 -18.44 -4.24 -1.29
CA ASP A 424 -19.16 -4.77 -0.13
C ASP A 424 -18.26 -5.60 0.78
N LYS A 425 -17.43 -6.46 0.21
CA LYS A 425 -16.42 -7.24 0.95
C LYS A 425 -15.41 -6.32 1.63
N ARG A 426 -14.93 -5.29 0.91
CA ARG A 426 -14.03 -4.27 1.49
C ARG A 426 -14.70 -3.49 2.61
N LYS A 427 -15.95 -3.06 2.43
CA LYS A 427 -16.75 -2.40 3.47
C LYS A 427 -16.78 -3.23 4.74
N LYS A 428 -17.22 -4.50 4.64
CA LYS A 428 -17.29 -5.41 5.79
C LYS A 428 -15.93 -5.59 6.47
N TYR A 429 -14.87 -5.72 5.69
CA TYR A 429 -13.51 -5.82 6.20
C TYR A 429 -13.11 -4.56 6.98
N ILE A 430 -13.29 -3.36 6.40
CA ILE A 430 -12.94 -2.08 7.03
C ILE A 430 -13.77 -1.85 8.30
N GLN A 431 -15.08 -2.11 8.26
CA GLN A 431 -15.95 -2.00 9.43
C GLN A 431 -15.48 -2.92 10.57
N LYS A 432 -15.09 -4.15 10.26
CA LYS A 432 -14.51 -5.07 11.25
C LYS A 432 -13.21 -4.52 11.83
N ARG A 433 -12.31 -3.96 10.99
CA ARG A 433 -11.06 -3.33 11.45
C ARG A 433 -11.33 -2.15 12.39
N ILE A 434 -12.27 -1.25 12.02
CA ILE A 434 -12.65 -0.10 12.86
C ILE A 434 -13.27 -0.57 14.19
N LYS A 435 -14.16 -1.58 14.15
CA LYS A 435 -14.74 -2.16 15.38
C LYS A 435 -13.65 -2.72 16.30
N ASN A 436 -12.65 -3.37 15.75
CA ASN A 436 -11.55 -3.95 16.54
C ASN A 436 -10.66 -2.88 17.21
N LEU A 437 -10.68 -1.61 16.76
CA LEU A 437 -9.98 -0.52 17.46
C LEU A 437 -10.58 -0.26 18.86
N ASN A 438 -11.82 -0.61 19.08
CA ASN A 438 -12.50 -0.40 20.35
C ASN A 438 -12.35 -1.57 21.34
N ASN A 439 -11.95 -2.77 20.90
CA ASN A 439 -11.77 -3.92 21.78
C ASN A 439 -10.37 -3.89 22.44
N ILE A 440 -10.32 -3.87 23.78
CA ILE A 440 -9.08 -3.74 24.55
C ILE A 440 -8.71 -5.02 25.32
N GLU A 441 -9.47 -6.10 25.19
CA GLU A 441 -9.26 -7.36 25.91
C GLU A 441 -7.82 -7.91 25.80
N ASP A 442 -7.09 -7.50 24.76
CA ASP A 442 -5.70 -7.90 24.52
C ASP A 442 -4.66 -7.01 25.24
N PHE A 443 -5.09 -5.96 25.96
CA PHE A 443 -4.18 -5.01 26.61
C PHE A 443 -4.12 -5.23 28.12
N LYS A 444 -2.91 -5.34 28.63
CA LYS A 444 -2.61 -5.16 30.05
C LYS A 444 -2.31 -3.67 30.28
N ILE A 445 -2.91 -3.11 31.32
CA ILE A 445 -2.77 -1.70 31.68
C ILE A 445 -2.13 -1.62 33.04
N SER A 446 -1.11 -0.80 33.20
CA SER A 446 -0.49 -0.51 34.49
C SER A 446 -0.44 0.96 34.78
N LEU A 447 -0.59 1.34 36.03
CA LEU A 447 -0.38 2.68 36.53
C LEU A 447 0.97 2.74 37.26
N ASP A 448 1.87 3.60 36.81
CA ASP A 448 3.16 3.85 37.41
C ASP A 448 3.23 5.35 37.72
N LYS A 449 3.08 5.68 39.01
CA LYS A 449 2.96 7.08 39.49
C LYS A 449 1.86 7.84 38.76
N ASP A 450 2.25 8.78 37.87
CA ASP A 450 1.37 9.61 37.05
C ASP A 450 1.25 9.13 35.58
N LYS A 451 1.62 7.86 35.31
CA LYS A 451 1.67 7.34 33.94
C LYS A 451 0.90 6.04 33.80
N ILE A 452 -0.04 6.03 32.86
CA ILE A 452 -0.73 4.80 32.42
C ILE A 452 0.08 4.19 31.30
N LYS A 453 0.54 2.95 31.49
CA LYS A 453 1.29 2.16 30.50
C LYS A 453 0.40 1.08 29.93
N PHE A 454 0.48 0.86 28.63
CA PHE A 454 -0.32 -0.12 27.90
C PHE A 454 0.57 -1.19 27.27
N TYR A 455 0.25 -2.46 27.52
CA TYR A 455 1.01 -3.60 27.00
C TYR A 455 0.07 -4.59 26.32
N SER A 456 0.48 -5.12 25.18
CA SER A 456 -0.23 -6.19 24.49
C SER A 456 0.75 -7.21 23.93
N LYS A 457 0.40 -8.50 24.05
CA LYS A 457 1.15 -9.57 23.36
C LYS A 457 1.19 -9.37 21.85
N ASN A 458 0.17 -8.72 21.31
CA ASN A 458 0.05 -8.39 19.90
C ASN A 458 0.45 -6.93 19.67
N GLN A 459 1.75 -6.67 19.48
CA GLN A 459 2.34 -5.33 19.36
C GLN A 459 1.77 -4.48 18.21
N SER A 460 1.03 -5.09 17.28
CA SER A 460 0.57 -4.45 16.04
C SER A 460 -0.82 -3.80 16.13
N LYS A 461 -1.53 -3.92 17.24
CA LYS A 461 -2.91 -3.41 17.33
C LYS A 461 -2.96 -2.00 17.90
N LEU A 462 -3.48 -1.08 17.11
CA LEU A 462 -3.88 0.26 17.56
C LEU A 462 -5.23 0.17 18.27
N LYS A 463 -5.39 0.88 19.38
CA LYS A 463 -6.65 0.95 20.16
C LYS A 463 -7.04 2.40 20.43
N LYS A 464 -8.33 2.63 20.58
CA LYS A 464 -8.91 3.95 20.85
C LYS A 464 -9.30 4.06 22.33
N ILE A 465 -8.91 5.17 22.95
CA ILE A 465 -9.32 5.54 24.30
C ILE A 465 -9.90 6.96 24.29
N ASN A 466 -11.02 7.16 25.00
CA ASN A 466 -11.61 8.47 25.21
C ASN A 466 -11.23 8.96 26.60
N ILE A 467 -10.68 10.16 26.68
CA ILE A 467 -10.29 10.81 27.92
C ILE A 467 -11.24 11.98 28.14
N LYS A 468 -12.02 11.95 29.21
CA LYS A 468 -12.94 13.03 29.59
C LYS A 468 -12.44 13.71 30.84
N CYS A 469 -12.05 14.98 30.72
CA CYS A 469 -11.58 15.81 31.82
C CYS A 469 -12.51 17.03 31.95
N ASN A 470 -13.27 17.10 33.04
CA ASN A 470 -14.25 18.18 33.23
C ASN A 470 -15.15 18.34 31.99
N ASN A 471 -15.11 19.50 31.32
CA ASN A 471 -15.92 19.80 30.12
C ASN A 471 -15.24 19.42 28.80
N ASN A 472 -14.01 18.90 28.84
CA ASN A 472 -13.25 18.55 27.65
C ASN A 472 -13.24 17.03 27.43
N SER A 473 -13.37 16.62 26.16
CA SER A 473 -13.24 15.22 25.76
C SER A 473 -12.18 15.11 24.66
N GLU A 474 -11.20 14.25 24.89
CA GLU A 474 -10.13 13.99 23.94
C GLU A 474 -10.12 12.51 23.55
N ILE A 475 -9.85 12.23 22.27
CA ILE A 475 -9.65 10.87 21.77
C ILE A 475 -8.16 10.64 21.55
N LYS A 476 -7.63 9.62 22.20
CA LYS A 476 -6.25 9.16 21.95
C LYS A 476 -6.24 7.75 21.40
N TYR A 477 -5.19 7.45 20.65
CA TYR A 477 -4.91 6.10 20.19
C TYR A 477 -3.70 5.57 20.92
N ILE A 478 -3.75 4.30 21.28
CA ILE A 478 -2.70 3.61 22.03
C ILE A 478 -2.30 2.32 21.31
N TYR A 479 -1.09 1.92 21.48
CA TYR A 479 -0.52 0.64 21.05
C TYR A 479 0.34 0.06 22.18
N SER A 480 0.82 -1.15 22.05
CA SER A 480 1.68 -1.77 23.06
C SER A 480 2.96 -0.92 23.27
N GLY A 481 3.19 -0.51 24.49
CA GLY A 481 4.27 0.39 24.88
C GLY A 481 3.86 1.87 24.95
N SER A 482 2.62 2.23 24.60
CA SER A 482 2.12 3.60 24.80
C SER A 482 2.07 3.97 26.26
N VAL A 483 2.42 5.23 26.56
CA VAL A 483 2.36 5.82 27.90
C VAL A 483 1.47 7.07 27.82
N LEU A 484 0.46 7.14 28.66
CA LEU A 484 -0.36 8.34 28.84
C LEU A 484 -0.11 8.93 30.23
N LYS A 485 -0.10 10.25 30.32
CA LYS A 485 -0.10 10.93 31.63
C LYS A 485 -1.46 10.68 32.29
N PHE A 486 -1.42 10.24 33.55
CA PHE A 486 -2.61 10.05 34.35
C PHE A 486 -2.98 11.36 35.05
N ASP A 487 -4.26 11.71 35.00
CA ASP A 487 -4.84 12.81 35.74
C ASP A 487 -6.09 12.29 36.45
N GLU A 488 -6.11 12.35 37.77
CA GLU A 488 -7.23 11.86 38.61
C GLU A 488 -8.55 12.59 38.32
N LYS A 489 -8.49 13.79 37.78
CA LYS A 489 -9.69 14.58 37.39
C LYS A 489 -10.28 14.13 36.07
N CYS A 490 -9.65 13.18 35.37
CA CYS A 490 -10.09 12.68 34.09
C CYS A 490 -10.67 11.27 34.19
N ASN A 491 -11.70 11.01 33.40
CA ASN A 491 -12.22 9.66 33.17
C ASN A 491 -11.64 9.11 31.88
N TYR A 492 -11.03 7.95 31.96
CA TYR A 492 -10.49 7.21 30.83
C TYR A 492 -11.53 6.17 30.43
N LEU A 493 -12.09 6.29 29.22
CA LEU A 493 -13.21 5.47 28.77
C LEU A 493 -12.78 4.64 27.56
N ILE A 494 -13.12 3.36 27.59
CA ILE A 494 -12.94 2.43 26.49
C ILE A 494 -14.30 1.80 26.24
N ASN A 495 -14.78 1.87 25.00
CA ASN A 495 -16.16 1.47 24.64
C ASN A 495 -17.27 2.15 25.45
N GLY A 496 -17.00 3.32 26.03
CA GLY A 496 -17.95 4.00 26.90
C GLY A 496 -17.89 3.58 28.38
N GLU A 497 -17.18 2.50 28.71
CA GLU A 497 -16.96 2.05 30.08
C GLU A 497 -15.74 2.75 30.68
N LYS A 498 -15.87 3.16 31.93
CA LYS A 498 -14.78 3.81 32.67
C LYS A 498 -13.72 2.75 33.00
N LEU A 499 -12.47 3.05 32.64
CA LEU A 499 -11.34 2.28 33.15
C LEU A 499 -11.33 2.40 34.68
N ASN A 500 -11.52 1.30 35.36
CA ASN A 500 -11.40 1.23 36.79
C ASN A 500 -9.90 1.18 37.16
N ILE A 501 -9.31 2.37 37.35
CA ILE A 501 -7.88 2.52 37.58
C ILE A 501 -7.47 1.99 38.97
N SER A 502 -8.42 1.84 39.90
CA SER A 502 -8.19 1.18 41.20
C SER A 502 -8.05 -0.34 41.09
N GLU A 503 -8.60 -0.94 40.03
CA GLU A 503 -8.41 -2.35 39.65
C GLU A 503 -7.32 -2.55 38.61
N ILE A 504 -6.72 -1.46 38.08
CA ILE A 504 -5.47 -1.57 37.37
C ILE A 504 -4.47 -2.02 38.43
N ALA A 505 -4.42 -3.34 38.61
CA ALA A 505 -3.43 -3.94 39.45
C ALA A 505 -2.13 -3.19 39.18
N TYR A 506 -1.54 -2.58 40.22
CA TYR A 506 -0.10 -2.55 40.21
C TYR A 506 0.26 -3.87 39.57
N LEU A 507 0.89 -3.84 38.41
CA LEU A 507 1.73 -4.94 38.06
C LEU A 507 2.85 -4.94 39.11
N ASN A 508 2.48 -5.27 40.31
CA ASN A 508 3.23 -6.22 41.08
C ASN A 508 3.26 -7.39 40.12
N SER A 509 4.34 -7.49 39.42
CA SER A 509 4.77 -8.58 38.59
C SER A 509 4.14 -9.92 38.97
N ASN A 510 2.83 -10.05 38.78
CA ASN A 510 2.23 -11.34 38.55
C ASN A 510 2.28 -11.55 37.02
N PHE A 511 3.47 -11.41 36.42
CA PHE A 511 3.92 -12.46 35.52
C PHE A 511 3.70 -13.71 36.34
N GLU A 512 2.86 -14.63 35.87
CA GLU A 512 2.70 -15.93 36.49
C GLU A 512 4.12 -16.37 36.84
N GLU A 513 4.51 -16.23 38.13
CA GLU A 513 5.83 -16.59 38.68
C GLU A 513 6.13 -18.05 38.36
N ASP A 514 5.10 -18.82 38.10
CA ASP A 514 5.16 -20.25 37.77
C ASP A 514 5.90 -20.55 36.45
N ASN A 515 6.19 -19.56 35.59
CA ASN A 515 6.89 -19.78 34.32
C ASN A 515 8.28 -19.13 34.24
N PHE A 516 8.77 -18.51 35.31
CA PHE A 516 10.09 -17.90 35.34
C PHE A 516 10.92 -18.52 36.45
N PHE A 517 12.09 -19.03 36.09
CA PHE A 517 13.05 -19.52 37.07
C PHE A 517 13.75 -18.33 37.72
N ASP A 518 13.67 -18.22 39.05
CA ASP A 518 14.37 -17.21 39.84
C ASP A 518 15.87 -17.47 39.77
N LEU A 519 16.61 -16.61 39.08
CA LEU A 519 18.03 -16.79 38.81
C LEU A 519 18.87 -16.81 40.11
N THR A 520 18.39 -16.17 41.18
CA THR A 520 19.08 -16.17 42.49
C THR A 520 19.03 -17.51 43.22
N LYS A 521 18.12 -18.40 42.81
CA LYS A 521 17.97 -19.75 43.34
C LYS A 521 18.75 -20.79 42.55
N GLY A 522 19.37 -20.38 41.43
CA GLY A 522 20.24 -21.23 40.61
C GLY A 522 21.68 -21.25 41.12
N ASN A 523 22.47 -22.20 40.59
CA ASN A 523 23.89 -22.32 40.92
C ASN A 523 24.80 -21.47 40.01
N ASP A 524 24.22 -20.67 39.10
CA ASP A 524 24.97 -19.90 38.13
C ASP A 524 25.50 -18.58 38.69
N LEU A 525 24.95 -18.12 39.82
CA LEU A 525 25.34 -16.88 40.49
C LEU A 525 26.04 -17.17 41.82
N ILE A 526 27.06 -16.36 42.11
CA ILE A 526 27.74 -16.36 43.40
C ILE A 526 27.28 -15.14 44.19
N PHE A 527 26.70 -15.34 45.37
CA PHE A 527 26.30 -14.24 46.25
C PHE A 527 27.46 -13.88 47.18
N LYS A 528 27.91 -12.64 47.10
CA LYS A 528 28.98 -12.09 47.92
C LYS A 528 28.79 -10.57 48.09
N ASP A 529 29.08 -10.04 49.28
CA ASP A 529 29.03 -8.60 49.58
C ASP A 529 27.70 -7.92 49.20
N ASN A 530 26.58 -8.59 49.47
CA ASN A 530 25.22 -8.20 49.15
C ASN A 530 24.94 -8.05 47.61
N LYS A 531 25.76 -8.65 46.78
CA LYS A 531 25.59 -8.66 45.32
C LYS A 531 25.69 -10.07 44.77
N TYR A 532 25.04 -10.29 43.62
CA TYR A 532 25.17 -11.51 42.84
C TYR A 532 26.22 -11.31 41.74
N PHE A 533 27.09 -12.28 41.55
CA PHE A 533 28.14 -12.24 40.52
C PHE A 533 27.95 -13.38 39.53
N LEU A 534 27.89 -13.02 38.24
CA LEU A 534 28.00 -13.97 37.15
C LEU A 534 29.47 -14.04 36.70
N ASN A 535 30.13 -15.17 37.03
CA ASN A 535 31.56 -15.39 36.81
C ASN A 535 31.86 -16.40 35.69
N GLN A 536 30.84 -17.00 35.10
CA GLN A 536 30.93 -18.02 34.05
C GLN A 536 29.88 -17.73 32.97
N ASP A 537 30.05 -18.31 31.79
CA ASP A 537 29.09 -18.19 30.71
C ASP A 537 27.73 -18.72 31.15
N LEU A 538 26.65 -18.04 30.73
CA LEU A 538 25.28 -18.37 31.10
C LEU A 538 24.48 -18.77 29.84
N ASN A 539 23.90 -19.97 29.88
CA ASN A 539 22.98 -20.41 28.83
C ASN A 539 21.52 -20.33 29.33
N ILE A 540 20.75 -19.43 28.78
CA ILE A 540 19.36 -19.21 29.18
C ILE A 540 18.46 -20.06 28.28
N THR A 541 18.09 -21.24 28.78
CA THR A 541 17.28 -22.24 28.06
C THR A 541 15.78 -22.10 28.32
N GLN A 542 15.39 -21.37 29.36
CA GLN A 542 14.04 -21.12 29.81
C GLN A 542 13.88 -19.65 30.21
N ASN A 543 12.66 -19.21 30.52
CA ASN A 543 12.46 -17.88 31.07
C ASN A 543 13.07 -17.77 32.44
N VAL A 544 13.93 -16.77 32.64
CA VAL A 544 14.59 -16.52 33.94
C VAL A 544 14.26 -15.10 34.45
N TYR A 545 14.19 -14.99 35.76
CA TYR A 545 13.84 -13.76 36.46
C TYR A 545 14.92 -13.41 37.49
N PHE A 546 15.32 -12.14 37.53
CA PHE A 546 16.20 -11.60 38.53
C PHE A 546 15.44 -10.60 39.41
N PRO A 547 15.26 -10.91 40.74
CA PRO A 547 14.33 -10.18 41.59
C PRO A 547 14.74 -8.75 41.91
N LYS A 548 13.75 -7.93 42.23
CA LYS A 548 13.89 -6.56 42.71
C LYS A 548 14.74 -6.47 43.97
N ASN A 549 15.41 -5.35 44.14
CA ASN A 549 16.31 -5.04 45.28
C ASN A 549 17.58 -5.91 45.35
N ASN A 550 17.91 -6.62 44.27
CA ASN A 550 19.18 -7.31 44.11
C ASN A 550 20.04 -6.58 43.06
N GLU A 551 21.35 -6.78 43.15
CA GLU A 551 22.32 -6.26 42.18
C GLU A 551 23.07 -7.45 41.58
N LEU A 552 23.05 -7.53 40.23
CA LEU A 552 23.78 -8.52 39.45
C LEU A 552 25.00 -7.90 38.80
N VAL A 553 26.17 -8.39 39.10
CA VAL A 553 27.42 -7.96 38.49
C VAL A 553 27.87 -9.02 37.49
N ILE A 554 27.96 -8.66 36.23
CA ILE A 554 28.45 -9.55 35.17
C ILE A 554 29.88 -9.18 34.85
N LYS A 555 30.80 -10.12 35.05
CA LYS A 555 32.24 -9.89 34.84
C LYS A 555 32.61 -9.82 33.36
N SER A 556 33.75 -9.18 33.10
CA SER A 556 34.32 -9.10 31.77
C SER A 556 34.56 -10.47 31.13
N GLY A 557 34.37 -10.60 29.84
CA GLY A 557 34.58 -11.84 29.07
C GLY A 557 33.46 -12.85 29.12
N ILE A 558 32.41 -12.61 29.94
CA ILE A 558 31.27 -13.52 30.07
C ILE A 558 30.41 -13.50 28.80
N LYS A 559 29.94 -14.70 28.42
CA LYS A 559 28.99 -14.86 27.30
C LYS A 559 27.63 -15.31 27.85
N ILE A 560 26.57 -14.63 27.42
CA ILE A 560 25.19 -14.99 27.76
C ILE A 560 24.50 -15.41 26.46
N PHE A 561 24.06 -16.65 26.41
CA PHE A 561 23.37 -17.20 25.24
C PHE A 561 21.90 -17.45 25.58
N PHE A 562 21.03 -16.99 24.67
CA PHE A 562 19.60 -17.22 24.76
C PHE A 562 19.17 -18.31 23.78
N GLU A 563 18.51 -19.32 24.25
CA GLU A 563 17.80 -20.27 23.38
C GLU A 563 16.51 -19.68 22.82
N LYS A 564 15.95 -20.34 21.81
CA LYS A 564 14.75 -19.89 21.14
C LYS A 564 13.60 -19.69 22.12
N LYS A 565 13.06 -18.46 22.19
CA LYS A 565 11.98 -18.02 23.08
C LYS A 565 12.34 -17.85 24.57
N ALA A 566 13.56 -18.07 24.97
CA ALA A 566 13.97 -17.77 26.35
C ALA A 566 14.01 -16.27 26.60
N ILE A 567 13.59 -15.85 27.78
CA ILE A 567 13.52 -14.45 28.22
C ILE A 567 14.30 -14.31 29.51
N PHE A 568 15.14 -13.28 29.60
CA PHE A 568 15.71 -12.81 30.86
C PHE A 568 14.99 -11.52 31.28
N LEU A 569 14.30 -11.58 32.40
CA LEU A 569 13.62 -10.45 33.01
C LEU A 569 14.37 -10.03 34.25
N SER A 570 14.78 -8.78 34.37
CA SER A 570 15.36 -8.25 35.59
C SER A 570 14.52 -7.11 36.14
N GLU A 571 14.19 -7.18 37.43
CA GLU A 571 13.69 -6.08 38.22
C GLU A 571 14.80 -5.49 39.11
N GLY A 572 15.89 -6.23 39.31
CA GLY A 572 17.09 -5.76 39.98
C GLY A 572 18.01 -4.96 39.06
N SER A 573 19.01 -4.31 39.66
CA SER A 573 20.06 -3.63 38.89
C SER A 573 21.03 -4.63 38.29
N ILE A 574 21.51 -4.35 37.04
CA ILE A 574 22.55 -5.16 36.40
C ILE A 574 23.71 -4.25 36.04
N ASP A 575 24.90 -4.65 36.52
CA ASP A 575 26.16 -3.99 36.23
C ASP A 575 27.00 -4.83 35.25
N PHE A 576 27.28 -4.29 34.05
CA PHE A 576 28.04 -4.96 33.00
C PHE A 576 29.49 -4.49 33.04
N ASN A 577 30.40 -5.26 33.60
CA ASN A 577 31.80 -4.93 33.79
C ASN A 577 32.70 -5.42 32.64
N GLY A 578 32.23 -5.26 31.37
CA GLY A 578 33.03 -5.58 30.20
C GLY A 578 33.99 -4.45 29.81
N ASN A 579 35.07 -4.79 29.12
CA ASN A 579 36.00 -3.82 28.53
C ASN A 579 36.33 -4.20 27.07
N SER A 580 37.09 -3.38 26.38
CA SER A 580 37.42 -3.58 24.96
C SER A 580 38.22 -4.87 24.68
N GLU A 581 39.03 -5.33 25.65
CA GLU A 581 39.83 -6.54 25.49
C GLU A 581 39.02 -7.81 25.86
N ASN A 582 38.12 -7.69 26.83
CA ASN A 582 37.27 -8.76 27.31
C ASN A 582 35.80 -8.30 27.38
N PRO A 583 35.12 -8.15 26.23
CA PRO A 583 33.74 -7.68 26.19
C PRO A 583 32.78 -8.76 26.74
N ILE A 584 31.67 -8.31 27.33
CA ILE A 584 30.53 -9.18 27.61
C ILE A 584 29.73 -9.39 26.32
N ILE A 585 29.49 -10.62 25.95
CA ILE A 585 28.78 -10.99 24.73
C ILE A 585 27.40 -11.51 25.11
N VAL A 586 26.37 -10.83 24.65
CA VAL A 586 24.98 -11.30 24.79
C VAL A 586 24.47 -11.70 23.39
N ASN A 587 24.19 -12.97 23.22
CA ASN A 587 23.84 -13.51 21.91
C ASN A 587 22.63 -14.43 21.98
N GLY A 588 21.81 -14.44 20.93
CA GLY A 588 20.76 -15.42 20.75
C GLY A 588 21.26 -16.60 19.90
N ASN A 589 20.94 -17.81 20.30
CA ASN A 589 21.20 -19.00 19.51
C ASN A 589 20.31 -18.97 18.25
N ARG A 590 20.82 -18.37 17.18
CA ARG A 590 20.21 -18.47 15.85
C ARG A 590 20.71 -19.76 15.22
N PHE A 591 19.98 -20.84 15.42
CA PHE A 591 20.01 -21.96 14.49
C PHE A 591 18.77 -21.91 13.60
N GLY A 592 19.01 -21.86 12.31
CA GLY A 592 18.02 -22.10 11.25
C GLY A 592 17.54 -20.84 10.54
N SER A 593 18.09 -20.73 9.43
CA SER A 593 17.62 -20.15 8.17
C SER A 593 16.11 -20.03 8.04
#